data_4e02af649194c6a64ae5420066169be1
#
_entry.id   4e02af649194c6a64ae5420066169be1
#
_cell.length_a   1.000
_cell.length_b   1.000
_cell.length_c   1.000
_cell.angle_alpha   90.00
_cell.angle_beta   90.00
_cell.angle_gamma   90.00
#
_symmetry.space_group_name_H-M   'P 1'
#
loop_
_entity.id
_entity.type
_entity.pdbx_description
1 polymer ?
#
loop_
_entity_poly.entity_id
_entity_poly.type
_entity_poly.pdbx_seq_one_letter_code
_entity_poly.pdbx_strand_id
1 'polypeptide(L)'
;MLNIANTREAAKVTLALEGRLDTTTAPQLETELKAALPDADAVCFDFEKLEYISSAGLRVLLSVHKQMKDKGGMELCHVNEAIMEVFEVTGFTDFLTIR
;
A
#
# COMPACT_ATOMS: atom_id res chain seq x y z
N MET A 1 5.44 14.67 -3.93
CA MET A 1 4.83 14.71 -2.61
C MET A 1 3.76 13.63 -2.49
N LEU A 2 3.55 13.10 -1.31
CA LEU A 2 2.59 12.04 -1.07
C LEU A 2 1.57 12.46 -0.03
N ASN A 3 0.30 12.36 -0.37
CA ASN A 3 -0.80 12.58 0.58
C ASN A 3 -1.37 11.22 0.96
N ILE A 4 -1.56 10.99 2.25
CA ILE A 4 -2.09 9.75 2.78
C ILE A 4 -3.36 10.04 3.55
N ALA A 5 -4.48 9.49 3.08
CA ALA A 5 -5.76 9.58 3.80
C ALA A 5 -5.99 8.24 4.50
N ASN A 6 -6.01 8.28 5.81
CA ASN A 6 -6.17 7.09 6.65
C ASN A 6 -7.61 7.03 7.15
N THR A 7 -8.32 5.98 6.78
CA THR A 7 -9.69 5.74 7.22
C THR A 7 -9.73 4.39 7.92
N ARG A 8 -10.41 4.33 9.07
CA ARG A 8 -10.49 3.11 9.84
C ARG A 8 -11.94 2.72 10.11
N GLU A 9 -12.28 1.47 9.82
CA GLU A 9 -13.57 0.89 10.19
C GLU A 9 -13.31 -0.38 10.98
N ALA A 10 -13.68 -0.40 12.25
CA ALA A 10 -13.37 -1.52 13.13
C ALA A 10 -11.85 -1.77 13.10
N ALA A 11 -11.42 -2.97 12.75
CA ALA A 11 -10.00 -3.32 12.69
C ALA A 11 -9.43 -3.24 11.27
N LYS A 12 -10.18 -2.73 10.30
CA LYS A 12 -9.71 -2.59 8.93
C LYS A 12 -9.26 -1.15 8.66
N VAL A 13 -8.04 -0.99 8.20
CA VAL A 13 -7.46 0.32 7.86
C VAL A 13 -7.40 0.46 6.34
N THR A 14 -7.89 1.59 5.83
CA THR A 14 -7.79 1.91 4.41
C THR A 14 -6.89 3.14 4.25
N LEU A 15 -5.86 3.00 3.43
CA LEU A 15 -4.92 4.07 3.16
C LEU A 15 -5.04 4.46 1.69
N ALA A 16 -5.59 5.64 1.44
CA ALA A 16 -5.69 6.19 0.09
C ALA A 16 -4.46 7.06 -0.15
N LEU A 17 -3.68 6.71 -1.16
CA LEU A 17 -2.44 7.40 -1.50
C LEU A 17 -2.64 8.28 -2.71
N GLU A 18 -2.18 9.51 -2.63
CA GLU A 18 -2.24 10.46 -3.73
C GLU A 18 -0.86 11.05 -3.99
N GLY A 19 -0.43 11.04 -5.24
CA GLY A 19 0.84 11.61 -5.66
C GLY A 19 1.86 10.54 -6.00
N ARG A 20 3.07 10.68 -5.46
CA ARG A 20 4.19 9.81 -5.80
C ARG A 20 4.69 9.06 -4.58
N LEU A 21 4.80 7.75 -4.70
CA LEU A 21 5.42 6.91 -3.67
C LEU A 21 6.81 6.53 -4.16
N ASP A 22 7.81 7.27 -3.69
CA ASP A 22 9.19 7.11 -4.14
C ASP A 22 10.15 7.07 -2.94
N THR A 23 11.44 7.16 -3.21
CA THR A 23 12.47 7.06 -2.17
C THR A 23 12.33 8.15 -1.10
N THR A 24 11.85 9.34 -1.49
CA THR A 24 11.72 10.45 -0.53
C THR A 24 10.42 10.37 0.27
N THR A 25 9.38 9.74 -0.26
CA THR A 25 8.07 9.67 0.41
C THR A 25 7.80 8.32 1.08
N ALA A 26 8.53 7.27 0.71
CA ALA A 26 8.35 5.97 1.34
C ALA A 26 8.49 6.01 2.87
N PRO A 27 9.47 6.75 3.45
CA PRO A 27 9.56 6.86 4.90
C PRO A 27 8.31 7.48 5.55
N GLN A 28 7.64 8.39 4.85
CA GLN A 28 6.40 8.99 5.32
C GLN A 28 5.31 7.93 5.44
N LEU A 29 5.20 7.07 4.43
CA LEU A 29 4.24 5.98 4.46
C LEU A 29 4.58 4.97 5.56
N GLU A 30 5.85 4.65 5.74
CA GLU A 30 6.28 3.73 6.78
C GLU A 30 5.89 4.24 8.17
N THR A 31 6.05 5.55 8.41
CA THR A 31 5.68 6.16 9.68
C THR A 31 4.19 6.03 9.93
N GLU A 32 3.38 6.28 8.91
CA GLU A 32 1.92 6.14 9.00
C GLU A 32 1.52 4.70 9.29
N LEU A 33 2.18 3.75 8.65
CA LEU A 33 1.90 2.33 8.84
C LEU A 33 2.28 1.86 10.24
N LYS A 34 3.38 2.35 10.78
CA LYS A 34 3.79 1.99 12.15
C LYS A 34 2.77 2.43 13.18
N ALA A 35 2.07 3.52 12.92
CA ALA A 35 1.03 4.01 13.80
C ALA A 35 -0.29 3.25 13.61
N ALA A 36 -0.58 2.81 12.40
CA ALA A 36 -1.88 2.23 12.05
C ALA A 36 -1.95 0.70 12.18
N LEU A 37 -0.89 -0.01 11.80
CA LEU A 37 -0.92 -1.47 11.70
C LEU A 37 -1.03 -2.24 13.02
N PRO A 38 -0.43 -1.78 14.14
CA PRO A 38 -0.49 -2.60 15.37
C PRO A 38 -1.90 -2.98 15.79
N ASP A 39 -2.89 -2.12 15.54
CA ASP A 39 -4.28 -2.37 15.94
C ASP A 39 -5.15 -2.84 14.77
N ALA A 40 -4.55 -3.10 13.60
CA ALA A 40 -5.31 -3.45 12.41
C ALA A 40 -5.29 -4.96 12.18
N ASP A 41 -6.44 -5.52 11.80
CA ASP A 41 -6.52 -6.92 11.38
C ASP A 41 -6.40 -7.05 9.87
N ALA A 42 -6.71 -5.98 9.13
CA ALA A 42 -6.61 -5.98 7.68
C ALA A 42 -6.26 -4.57 7.21
N VAL A 43 -5.62 -4.47 6.04
CA VAL A 43 -5.28 -3.19 5.45
C VAL A 43 -5.64 -3.20 3.97
N CYS A 44 -6.17 -2.08 3.49
CA CYS A 44 -6.48 -1.88 2.08
C CYS A 44 -5.78 -0.60 1.61
N PHE A 45 -5.05 -0.69 0.51
CA PHE A 45 -4.48 0.48 -0.13
C PHE A 45 -5.35 0.88 -1.32
N ASP A 46 -5.72 2.14 -1.39
CA ASP A 46 -6.45 2.70 -2.51
C ASP A 46 -5.46 3.51 -3.35
N PHE A 47 -5.21 3.05 -4.58
CA PHE A 47 -4.22 3.64 -5.45
C PHE A 47 -4.84 4.45 -6.61
N GLU A 48 -6.10 4.80 -6.50
CA GLU A 48 -6.77 5.53 -7.58
C GLU A 48 -6.03 6.79 -8.02
N LYS A 49 -5.46 7.51 -7.04
CA LYS A 49 -4.77 8.77 -7.29
C LYS A 49 -3.25 8.66 -7.18
N LEU A 50 -2.73 7.45 -7.11
CA LEU A 50 -1.28 7.26 -7.06
C LEU A 50 -0.73 7.37 -8.48
N GLU A 51 0.25 8.26 -8.67
CA GLU A 51 0.81 8.55 -10.00
C GLU A 51 2.07 7.75 -10.30
N TYR A 52 2.78 7.31 -9.25
CA TYR A 52 4.08 6.68 -9.44
C TYR A 52 4.44 5.86 -8.20
N ILE A 53 5.10 4.72 -8.43
CA ILE A 53 5.64 3.91 -7.34
C ILE A 53 7.06 3.46 -7.73
N SER A 54 8.00 3.65 -6.81
CA SER A 54 9.39 3.25 -7.01
C SER A 54 9.68 1.93 -6.29
N SER A 55 10.91 1.42 -6.46
CA SER A 55 11.33 0.21 -5.75
C SER A 55 11.24 0.38 -4.23
N ALA A 56 11.48 1.59 -3.73
CA ALA A 56 11.33 1.86 -2.30
C ALA A 56 9.87 1.69 -1.85
N GLY A 57 8.93 2.17 -2.67
CA GLY A 57 7.51 1.98 -2.40
C GLY A 57 7.09 0.52 -2.46
N LEU A 58 7.59 -0.21 -3.46
CA LEU A 58 7.31 -1.64 -3.57
C LEU A 58 7.82 -2.40 -2.34
N ARG A 59 8.97 -2.00 -1.82
CA ARG A 59 9.55 -2.62 -0.63
C ARG A 59 8.66 -2.42 0.59
N VAL A 60 8.06 -1.23 0.72
CA VAL A 60 7.11 -0.96 1.80
C VAL A 60 5.91 -1.88 1.68
N LEU A 61 5.35 -2.02 0.48
CA LEU A 61 4.21 -2.92 0.26
C LEU A 61 4.55 -4.36 0.61
N LEU A 62 5.73 -4.81 0.24
CA LEU A 62 6.18 -6.16 0.56
C LEU A 62 6.27 -6.36 2.08
N SER A 63 6.80 -5.37 2.79
CA SER A 63 6.89 -5.41 4.25
C SER A 63 5.52 -5.52 4.89
N VAL A 64 4.55 -4.73 4.42
CA VAL A 64 3.17 -4.79 4.92
C VAL A 64 2.54 -6.14 4.62
N HIS A 65 2.76 -6.66 3.42
CA HIS A 65 2.26 -7.98 3.05
C HIS A 65 2.71 -9.05 4.03
N LYS A 66 3.99 -9.03 4.38
CA LYS A 66 4.55 -9.99 5.34
C LYS A 66 3.96 -9.82 6.73
N GLN A 67 3.76 -8.58 7.18
CA GLN A 67 3.20 -8.30 8.50
C GLN A 67 1.74 -8.73 8.60
N MET A 68 0.99 -8.59 7.53
CA MET A 68 -0.45 -8.88 7.53
C MET A 68 -0.77 -10.32 7.13
N LYS A 69 0.23 -11.09 6.79
CA LYS A 69 0.06 -12.46 6.30
C LYS A 69 -0.71 -13.35 7.27
N ASP A 70 -0.45 -13.21 8.57
CA ASP A 70 -1.09 -14.01 9.60
C ASP A 70 -2.32 -13.34 10.19
N LYS A 71 -2.78 -12.27 9.56
CA LYS A 71 -3.98 -11.53 9.95
C LYS A 71 -4.98 -11.55 8.79
N GLY A 72 -5.79 -10.50 8.65
CA GLY A 72 -6.75 -10.40 7.57
C GLY A 72 -6.15 -10.10 6.20
N GLY A 73 -4.86 -9.81 6.14
CA GLY A 73 -4.16 -9.61 4.88
C GLY A 73 -4.15 -8.19 4.39
N MET A 74 -3.59 -8.02 3.20
CA MET A 74 -3.45 -6.73 2.53
C MET A 74 -4.11 -6.80 1.17
N GLU A 75 -4.93 -5.81 0.85
CA GLU A 75 -5.58 -5.68 -0.45
C GLU A 75 -5.21 -4.37 -1.10
N LEU A 76 -5.22 -4.35 -2.43
CA LEU A 76 -5.04 -3.14 -3.21
C LEU A 76 -6.29 -2.94 -4.05
N CYS A 77 -6.80 -1.71 -4.08
CA CYS A 77 -7.96 -1.38 -4.89
C CYS A 77 -7.70 -0.15 -5.74
N HIS A 78 -8.44 -0.05 -6.84
CA HIS A 78 -8.37 1.06 -7.78
C HIS A 78 -6.96 1.25 -8.35
N VAL A 79 -6.25 0.15 -8.60
CA VAL A 79 -4.90 0.23 -9.17
C VAL A 79 -5.04 0.65 -10.65
N ASN A 80 -4.43 1.79 -10.99
CA ASN A 80 -4.49 2.27 -12.37
C ASN A 80 -3.49 1.52 -13.28
N GLU A 81 -3.59 1.73 -14.58
CA GLU A 81 -2.78 0.99 -15.55
C GLU A 81 -1.28 1.16 -15.34
N ALA A 82 -0.83 2.38 -15.05
CA ALA A 82 0.60 2.64 -14.88
C ALA A 82 1.17 1.89 -13.68
N ILE A 83 0.44 1.86 -12.57
CA ILE A 83 0.87 1.15 -11.37
C ILE A 83 0.75 -0.36 -11.57
N MET A 84 -0.33 -0.81 -12.24
CA MET A 84 -0.49 -2.23 -12.52
C MET A 84 0.65 -2.76 -13.38
N GLU A 85 1.12 -1.98 -14.35
CA GLU A 85 2.25 -2.37 -15.19
C GLU A 85 3.50 -2.60 -14.35
N VAL A 86 3.76 -1.73 -13.37
CA VAL A 86 4.89 -1.90 -12.46
C VAL A 86 4.76 -3.22 -11.69
N PHE A 87 3.57 -3.52 -11.19
CA PHE A 87 3.34 -4.78 -10.46
C PHE A 87 3.56 -5.99 -11.35
N GLU A 88 3.11 -5.94 -12.60
CA GLU A 88 3.30 -7.03 -13.55
C GLU A 88 4.77 -7.26 -13.86
N VAL A 89 5.51 -6.18 -14.15
CA VAL A 89 6.92 -6.27 -14.49
C VAL A 89 7.76 -6.79 -13.32
N THR A 90 7.39 -6.44 -12.11
CA THR A 90 8.15 -6.83 -10.91
C THR A 90 7.70 -8.17 -10.32
N GLY A 91 6.62 -8.76 -10.86
CA GLY A 91 6.09 -10.02 -10.35
C GLY A 91 5.22 -9.88 -9.10
N PHE A 92 4.89 -8.66 -8.69
CA PHE A 92 4.08 -8.42 -7.51
C PHE A 92 2.63 -8.91 -7.67
N THR A 93 2.15 -9.03 -8.91
CA THR A 93 0.81 -9.57 -9.15
C THR A 93 0.68 -11.02 -8.69
N ASP A 94 1.80 -11.73 -8.55
CA ASP A 94 1.77 -13.15 -8.16
C ASP A 94 1.37 -13.36 -6.70
N PHE A 95 1.55 -12.36 -5.84
CA PHE A 95 1.25 -12.53 -4.43
C PHE A 95 0.35 -11.44 -3.83
N LEU A 96 0.14 -10.32 -4.54
CA LEU A 96 -0.73 -9.27 -4.05
C LEU A 96 -2.18 -9.56 -4.39
N THR A 97 -3.08 -9.23 -3.46
CA THR A 97 -4.52 -9.30 -3.71
C THR A 97 -4.94 -7.96 -4.30
N ILE A 98 -5.17 -7.94 -5.60
CA ILE A 98 -5.53 -6.72 -6.34
C ILE A 98 -6.99 -6.83 -6.77
N ARG A 99 -7.75 -5.79 -6.47
CA ARG A 99 -9.16 -5.72 -6.81
C ARG A 99 -9.45 -4.75 -7.93
#